data_c952de1d58d74268a238c16c08b0782c
#
_entry.id   c952de1d58d74268a238c16c08b0782c
#
_cell.length_a   1.000
_cell.length_b   1.000
_cell.length_c   1.000
_cell.angle_alpha   90.00
_cell.angle_beta   90.00
_cell.angle_gamma   90.00
#
_symmetry.space_group_name_H-M   'P 1'
#
loop_
_entity.id
_entity.type
_entity.pdbx_description
1 polymer ?
#
loop_
_entity_poly.entity_id
_entity_poly.type
_entity_poly.pdbx_seq_one_letter_code
_entity_poly.pdbx_strand_id
1 'polypeptide(L)'
;MSEAVIAGTDPEGLGEALVAEGVTVRRAAGTATRADLQDAGIADADLFVLTDAGLATAIPLARELNPDVRVVAYTADSLPEFVGGQEVVAMDPALLGPEAVAEELA
;
A
#
# COMPACT_ATOMS: atom_id res chain seq x y z
N MET A 1 13.71 4.93 -10.25
CA MET A 1 13.55 4.49 -8.85
C MET A 1 12.08 4.42 -8.51
N SER A 2 11.67 3.36 -7.85
CA SER A 2 10.27 3.21 -7.44
C SER A 2 10.03 3.85 -6.08
N GLU A 3 8.86 4.43 -5.91
CA GLU A 3 8.43 5.01 -4.64
C GLU A 3 7.13 4.35 -4.21
N ALA A 4 7.04 3.99 -2.94
CA ALA A 4 5.86 3.37 -2.36
C ALA A 4 5.39 4.14 -1.14
N VAL A 5 4.06 4.22 -0.99
CA VAL A 5 3.42 4.75 0.22
C VAL A 5 2.72 3.60 0.91
N ILE A 6 2.97 3.43 2.20
CA ILE A 6 2.34 2.39 3.01
C ILE A 6 1.38 3.02 4.01
N ALA A 7 0.14 2.52 4.04
CA ALA A 7 -0.86 2.87 5.05
C ALA A 7 -1.09 1.66 5.94
N GLY A 8 -1.00 1.85 7.25
CA GLY A 8 -1.14 0.80 8.23
C GLY A 8 0.15 0.53 8.99
N THR A 9 0.09 -0.40 9.95
CA THR A 9 1.20 -0.67 10.87
C THR A 9 2.31 -1.54 10.28
N ASP A 10 2.03 -2.23 9.17
CA ASP A 10 2.98 -3.10 8.48
C ASP A 10 3.64 -4.14 9.39
N PRO A 11 2.84 -4.99 10.06
CA PRO A 11 3.38 -5.95 11.02
C PRO A 11 4.30 -7.01 10.40
N GLU A 12 4.18 -7.24 9.09
CA GLU A 12 4.99 -8.23 8.37
C GLU A 12 6.33 -7.68 7.88
N GLY A 13 6.55 -6.37 8.00
CA GLY A 13 7.80 -5.76 7.57
C GLY A 13 7.95 -5.61 6.06
N LEU A 14 6.85 -5.47 5.33
CA LEU A 14 6.92 -5.30 3.88
C LEU A 14 7.69 -4.04 3.47
N GLY A 15 7.54 -2.95 4.22
CA GLY A 15 8.26 -1.73 3.93
C GLY A 15 9.78 -1.92 3.96
N GLU A 16 10.28 -2.65 4.96
CA GLU A 16 11.70 -2.94 5.06
C GLU A 16 12.18 -3.83 3.91
N ALA A 17 11.36 -4.80 3.52
CA ALA A 17 11.67 -5.67 2.39
C ALA A 17 11.71 -4.89 1.07
N LEU A 18 10.80 -3.93 0.89
CA LEU A 18 10.79 -3.05 -0.29
C LEU A 18 12.06 -2.17 -0.33
N VAL A 19 12.47 -1.63 0.81
CA VAL A 19 13.70 -0.85 0.89
C VAL A 19 14.90 -1.70 0.48
N ALA A 20 14.93 -2.96 0.91
CA ALA A 20 16.00 -3.88 0.52
C ALA A 20 16.05 -4.14 -0.98
N GLU A 21 14.91 -3.98 -1.68
CA GLU A 21 14.81 -4.11 -3.13
C GLU A 21 15.05 -2.78 -3.87
N GLY A 22 15.43 -1.74 -3.16
CA GLY A 22 15.73 -0.44 -3.77
C GLY A 22 14.55 0.50 -3.90
N VAL A 23 13.43 0.19 -3.28
CA VAL A 23 12.23 1.04 -3.31
C VAL A 23 12.31 2.09 -2.20
N THR A 24 11.98 3.34 -2.53
CA THR A 24 11.85 4.39 -1.51
C THR A 24 10.48 4.25 -0.86
N VAL A 25 10.45 4.04 0.45
CA VAL A 25 9.21 3.82 1.19
C VAL A 25 8.91 5.01 2.08
N ARG A 26 7.67 5.51 2.00
CA ARG A 26 7.14 6.53 2.88
C ARG A 26 5.86 5.99 3.51
N ARG A 27 5.56 6.43 4.72
CA ARG A 27 4.40 5.93 5.44
C ARG A 27 3.38 7.05 5.64
N ALA A 28 2.13 6.75 5.30
CA ALA A 28 1.02 7.66 5.59
C ALA A 28 0.69 7.56 7.07
N ALA A 29 0.58 8.70 7.73
CA ALA A 29 0.30 8.74 9.16
C ALA A 29 -1.17 8.42 9.48
N GLY A 30 -1.42 8.00 10.69
CA GLY A 30 -2.76 7.88 11.25
C GLY A 30 -3.72 7.04 10.42
N THR A 31 -4.87 7.60 10.10
CA THR A 31 -5.93 6.93 9.35
C THR A 31 -5.80 7.10 7.84
N ALA A 32 -4.66 7.57 7.36
CA ALA A 32 -4.38 7.77 5.94
C ALA A 32 -5.46 8.65 5.28
N THR A 33 -5.68 9.82 5.84
CA THR A 33 -6.57 10.82 5.25
C THR A 33 -5.95 11.40 3.98
N ARG A 34 -6.72 12.20 3.25
CA ARG A 34 -6.19 12.90 2.07
C ARG A 34 -4.89 13.65 2.40
N ALA A 35 -4.87 14.41 3.50
CA ALA A 35 -3.69 15.16 3.92
C ALA A 35 -2.52 14.24 4.24
N ASP A 36 -2.78 13.13 4.93
CA ASP A 36 -1.74 12.17 5.28
C ASP A 36 -1.12 11.55 4.03
N LEU A 37 -1.93 11.22 3.03
CA LEU A 37 -1.45 10.67 1.77
C LEU A 37 -0.63 11.70 1.00
N GLN A 38 -1.08 12.96 0.96
CA GLN A 38 -0.34 14.03 0.30
C GLN A 38 1.01 14.26 0.96
N ASP A 39 1.05 14.28 2.29
CA ASP A 39 2.29 14.44 3.06
C ASP A 39 3.26 13.28 2.82
N ALA A 40 2.74 12.10 2.55
CA ALA A 40 3.56 10.93 2.24
C ALA A 40 4.01 10.88 0.77
N GLY A 41 3.59 11.84 -0.06
CA GLY A 41 4.02 11.92 -1.45
C GLY A 41 3.27 11.00 -2.40
N ILE A 42 2.00 10.71 -2.11
CA ILE A 42 1.20 9.77 -2.95
C ILE A 42 1.14 10.20 -4.42
N ALA A 43 1.13 11.50 -4.70
CA ALA A 43 1.03 12.00 -6.06
C ALA A 43 2.19 11.54 -6.96
N ASP A 44 3.35 11.30 -6.38
CA ASP A 44 4.55 10.87 -7.09
C ASP A 44 4.88 9.39 -6.88
N ALA A 45 4.04 8.66 -6.13
CA ALA A 45 4.29 7.25 -5.82
C ALA A 45 3.90 6.34 -6.99
N ASP A 46 4.63 5.24 -7.12
CA ASP A 46 4.32 4.18 -8.07
C ASP A 46 3.40 3.14 -7.46
N LEU A 47 3.44 3.03 -6.12
CA LEU A 47 2.79 1.96 -5.40
C LEU A 47 2.16 2.50 -4.11
N PHE A 48 0.93 2.06 -3.84
CA PHE A 48 0.26 2.28 -2.56
C PHE A 48 -0.05 0.94 -1.92
N VAL A 49 0.51 0.70 -0.75
CA VAL A 49 0.34 -0.57 -0.02
C VAL A 49 -0.54 -0.34 1.20
N LEU A 50 -1.61 -1.12 1.29
CA LEU A 50 -2.51 -1.11 2.43
C LEU A 50 -2.24 -2.37 3.27
N THR A 51 -1.85 -2.18 4.53
CA THR A 51 -1.58 -3.30 5.44
C THR A 51 -2.66 -3.49 6.51
N ASP A 52 -3.66 -2.62 6.53
CA ASP A 52 -4.77 -2.66 7.47
C ASP A 52 -6.09 -2.51 6.71
N ALA A 53 -6.92 -3.55 6.71
CA ALA A 53 -8.21 -3.53 6.03
C ALA A 53 -9.13 -2.42 6.54
N GLY A 54 -8.96 -1.99 7.80
CA GLY A 54 -9.71 -0.88 8.38
C GLY A 54 -9.43 0.47 7.72
N LEU A 55 -8.35 0.58 6.95
CA LEU A 55 -7.98 1.79 6.23
C LEU A 55 -8.33 1.73 4.73
N ALA A 56 -9.18 0.78 4.34
CA ALA A 56 -9.50 0.58 2.92
C ALA A 56 -10.13 1.80 2.25
N THR A 57 -10.74 2.71 3.01
CA THR A 57 -11.28 3.96 2.47
C THR A 57 -10.19 4.88 1.90
N ALA A 58 -8.93 4.66 2.25
CA ALA A 58 -7.81 5.39 1.66
C ALA A 58 -7.57 5.01 0.20
N ILE A 59 -8.03 3.85 -0.25
CA ILE A 59 -7.82 3.39 -1.63
C ILE A 59 -8.40 4.35 -2.66
N PRO A 60 -9.70 4.71 -2.61
CA PRO A 60 -10.23 5.69 -3.57
C PRO A 60 -9.57 7.07 -3.45
N LEU A 61 -9.16 7.47 -2.25
CA LEU A 61 -8.43 8.73 -2.08
C LEU A 61 -7.07 8.70 -2.77
N ALA A 62 -6.34 7.61 -2.62
CA ALA A 62 -5.04 7.45 -3.27
C ALA A 62 -5.19 7.49 -4.80
N ARG A 63 -6.21 6.82 -5.34
CA ARG A 63 -6.50 6.84 -6.76
C ARG A 63 -6.92 8.21 -7.28
N GLU A 64 -7.64 8.96 -6.47
CA GLU A 64 -8.03 10.32 -6.81
C GLU A 64 -6.81 11.23 -6.90
N LEU A 65 -5.87 11.08 -5.95
CA LEU A 65 -4.65 11.89 -5.90
C LEU A 65 -3.59 11.43 -6.91
N ASN A 66 -3.62 10.16 -7.28
CA ASN A 66 -2.69 9.59 -8.27
C ASN A 66 -3.40 8.47 -9.03
N PRO A 67 -4.03 8.79 -10.19
CA PRO A 67 -4.78 7.79 -10.96
C PRO A 67 -3.96 6.62 -11.47
N ASP A 68 -2.65 6.77 -11.58
CA ASP A 68 -1.76 5.74 -12.12
C ASP A 68 -1.14 4.86 -11.03
N VAL A 69 -1.42 5.14 -9.75
CA VAL A 69 -0.82 4.38 -8.66
C VAL A 69 -1.32 2.93 -8.66
N ARG A 70 -0.40 2.00 -8.47
CA ARG A 70 -0.76 0.59 -8.26
C ARG A 70 -1.13 0.41 -6.79
N VAL A 71 -2.24 -0.26 -6.54
CA VAL A 71 -2.71 -0.49 -5.17
C VAL A 71 -2.59 -1.96 -4.83
N VAL A 72 -1.93 -2.24 -3.72
CA VAL A 72 -1.75 -3.59 -3.19
C VAL A 72 -2.25 -3.62 -1.75
N ALA A 73 -3.10 -4.59 -1.44
CA ALA A 73 -3.52 -4.84 -0.07
C ALA A 73 -2.78 -6.07 0.45
N TYR A 74 -1.93 -5.88 1.42
CA TYR A 74 -1.14 -6.95 2.03
C TYR A 74 -1.63 -7.18 3.46
N THR A 75 -2.69 -7.96 3.59
CA THR A 75 -3.34 -8.24 4.87
C THR A 75 -4.08 -9.58 4.81
N ALA A 76 -4.16 -10.27 5.95
CA ALA A 76 -4.94 -11.49 6.08
C ALA A 76 -6.43 -11.19 6.29
N ASP A 77 -6.78 -9.96 6.60
CA ASP A 77 -8.16 -9.57 6.86
C ASP A 77 -8.96 -9.43 5.57
N SER A 78 -10.27 -9.64 5.68
CA SER A 78 -11.18 -9.45 4.55
C SER A 78 -11.31 -7.97 4.22
N LEU A 79 -11.24 -7.64 2.93
CA LEU A 79 -11.43 -6.27 2.46
C LEU A 79 -12.92 -5.98 2.25
N PRO A 80 -13.34 -4.71 2.42
CA PRO A 80 -14.71 -4.32 2.08
C PRO A 80 -15.06 -4.61 0.62
N GLU A 81 -16.33 -4.86 0.35
CA GLU A 81 -16.79 -5.20 -1.01
C GLU A 81 -16.46 -4.15 -2.06
N PHE A 82 -16.48 -2.86 -1.70
CA PHE A 82 -16.21 -1.81 -2.66
C PHE A 82 -14.79 -1.89 -3.26
N VAL A 83 -13.86 -2.53 -2.55
CA VAL A 83 -12.47 -2.68 -3.01
C VAL A 83 -12.41 -3.48 -4.31
N GLY A 84 -13.34 -4.41 -4.52
CA GLY A 84 -13.38 -5.20 -5.75
C GLY A 84 -13.49 -4.38 -7.02
N GLY A 85 -14.03 -3.16 -6.94
CA GLY A 85 -14.15 -2.25 -8.08
C GLY A 85 -12.95 -1.30 -8.26
N GLN A 86 -11.92 -1.42 -7.42
CA GLN A 86 -10.81 -0.48 -7.38
C GLN A 86 -9.50 -1.00 -7.98
N GLU A 87 -9.53 -2.13 -8.65
CA GLU A 87 -8.34 -2.75 -9.24
C GLU A 87 -7.20 -2.95 -8.22
N VAL A 88 -7.53 -3.52 -7.09
CA VAL A 88 -6.58 -3.78 -6.01
C VAL A 88 -6.06 -5.20 -6.10
N VAL A 89 -4.74 -5.36 -6.01
CA VAL A 89 -4.13 -6.69 -5.91
C VAL A 89 -4.07 -7.05 -4.43
N ALA A 90 -4.77 -8.10 -4.05
CA ALA A 90 -4.78 -8.58 -2.66
C ALA A 90 -3.78 -9.72 -2.50
N MET A 91 -2.93 -9.61 -1.49
CA MET A 91 -1.94 -10.63 -1.16
C MET A 91 -2.06 -11.00 0.32
N ASP A 92 -2.06 -12.28 0.62
CA ASP A 92 -2.22 -12.78 1.98
C ASP A 92 -0.84 -13.06 2.61
N PRO A 93 -0.49 -12.40 3.72
CA PRO A 93 0.79 -12.65 4.40
C PRO A 93 0.99 -14.10 4.85
N ALA A 94 -0.09 -14.85 5.05
CA ALA A 94 0.00 -16.27 5.41
C ALA A 94 0.48 -17.14 4.23
N LEU A 95 0.30 -16.65 3.00
CA LEU A 95 0.66 -17.38 1.78
C LEU A 95 1.95 -16.84 1.16
N LEU A 96 2.21 -15.55 1.30
CA LEU A 96 3.36 -14.88 0.68
C LEU A 96 4.10 -14.06 1.72
N GLY A 97 5.35 -14.36 1.96
CA GLY A 97 6.19 -13.58 2.85
C GLY A 97 6.54 -12.21 2.29
N PRO A 98 6.94 -11.26 3.14
CA PRO A 98 7.21 -9.89 2.70
C PRO A 98 8.34 -9.81 1.66
N GLU A 99 9.35 -10.67 1.74
CA GLU A 99 10.44 -10.66 0.77
C GLU A 99 9.97 -11.05 -0.63
N ALA A 100 9.10 -12.08 -0.72
CA ALA A 100 8.56 -12.52 -2.01
C ALA A 100 7.67 -11.44 -2.62
N VAL A 101 6.85 -10.78 -1.79
CA VAL A 101 5.97 -9.70 -2.24
C VAL A 101 6.82 -8.52 -2.71
N ALA A 102 7.86 -8.16 -1.96
CA ALA A 102 8.74 -7.05 -2.33
C ALA A 102 9.44 -7.30 -3.68
N GLU A 103 9.88 -8.52 -3.94
CA GLU A 103 10.49 -8.88 -5.23
C GLU A 103 9.50 -8.68 -6.38
N GLU A 104 8.23 -9.04 -6.18
CA GLU A 104 7.20 -8.87 -7.21
C GLU A 104 6.86 -7.41 -7.46
N LEU A 105 6.87 -6.59 -6.40
CA LEU A 105 6.44 -5.19 -6.50
C LEU A 105 7.55 -4.23 -6.90
N ALA A 106 8.79 -4.62 -6.68
CA ALA A 106 9.93 -3.74 -6.95
C ALA A 106 10.24 -3.55 -8.44
#